data_52fdc674d1a2e5c046d22dff3fd68414
#
_entry.id   52fdc674d1a2e5c046d22dff3fd68414
#
_cell.length_a   1.000
_cell.length_b   1.000
_cell.length_c   1.000
_cell.angle_alpha   90.00
_cell.angle_beta   90.00
_cell.angle_gamma   90.00
#
_symmetry.space_group_name_H-M   'P 1'
#
loop_
_entity.id
_entity.type
_entity.pdbx_description
1 polymer ?
#
loop_
_entity_poly.entity_id
_entity_poly.type
_entity_poly.pdbx_seq_one_letter_code
_entity_poly.pdbx_strand_id
1 'polypeptide(L)'
;MNSQESQRSLPVTINCLVASAETLAAVLVHLGHVSGEVPLDAETALRVRALAEAVVDLDGVDPGVARAQGAMGRAMLAQAAAFSATPNEPSTWAITDPFVLQMLGRGSSAFAAIIVGQIAPRVAGFSERLAMEGARVLDVGVGVGALAIAFANELPNARVVGIDVWEPALALARSNIAAAGLEDRVEVRREDVATFLDPEGFDLVWFAGPFIPGSVQPTGLVRCVESVRTGGWLAYGAFSGGEDPAISALGDLRTLRSGGPVLTTHEIITMLDAAGLVDVQATDVALGIPSRVVTGRKP
;
A
#
# COMPACT_ATOMS: atom_id res chain seq x y z
N MET A 1 -30.20 24.04 19.79
CA MET A 1 -29.21 23.53 20.75
C MET A 1 -27.84 23.77 20.13
N ASN A 2 -27.02 24.61 20.78
CA ASN A 2 -25.76 25.11 20.23
C ASN A 2 -24.71 24.01 20.15
N SER A 3 -24.33 23.62 18.96
CA SER A 3 -23.10 22.89 18.66
C SER A 3 -21.91 23.88 18.60
N GLN A 4 -21.52 24.40 19.74
CA GLN A 4 -20.17 24.90 19.95
C GLN A 4 -19.33 23.68 20.39
N GLU A 5 -18.89 22.87 19.44
CA GLU A 5 -17.66 22.12 19.63
C GLU A 5 -16.55 23.13 19.86
N SER A 6 -16.11 23.19 21.11
CA SER A 6 -15.03 24.06 21.58
C SER A 6 -13.78 23.72 20.78
N GLN A 7 -13.47 24.49 19.73
CA GLN A 7 -12.18 24.43 19.06
C GLN A 7 -11.10 24.65 20.14
N ARG A 8 -10.36 23.60 20.46
CA ARG A 8 -9.22 23.71 21.38
C ARG A 8 -8.26 24.74 20.84
N SER A 9 -7.68 25.56 21.71
CA SER A 9 -6.67 26.54 21.29
C SER A 9 -5.47 25.81 20.63
N LEU A 10 -4.81 26.46 19.67
CA LEU A 10 -3.67 25.87 18.96
C LEU A 10 -2.61 25.24 19.89
N PRO A 11 -2.17 25.92 20.99
CA PRO A 11 -1.20 25.30 21.91
C PRO A 11 -1.72 24.00 22.55
N VAL A 12 -2.98 23.96 22.96
CA VAL A 12 -3.59 22.76 23.54
C VAL A 12 -3.66 21.61 22.52
N THR A 13 -4.06 21.92 21.30
CA THR A 13 -4.12 20.93 20.22
C THR A 13 -2.75 20.37 19.90
N ILE A 14 -1.73 21.22 19.73
CA ILE A 14 -0.36 20.78 19.47
C ILE A 14 0.17 19.90 20.60
N ASN A 15 -0.02 20.32 21.87
CA ASN A 15 0.43 19.52 23.00
C ASN A 15 -0.24 18.14 23.06
N CYS A 16 -1.54 18.04 22.73
CA CYS A 16 -2.23 16.76 22.64
C CYS A 16 -1.65 15.87 21.50
N LEU A 17 -1.33 16.45 20.36
CA LEU A 17 -0.75 15.71 19.24
C LEU A 17 0.68 15.24 19.56
N VAL A 18 1.49 16.09 20.22
CA VAL A 18 2.83 15.71 20.71
C VAL A 18 2.73 14.54 21.68
N ALA A 19 1.87 14.62 22.69
CA ALA A 19 1.67 13.53 23.65
C ALA A 19 1.19 12.23 22.95
N SER A 20 0.32 12.35 21.92
CA SER A 20 -0.10 11.18 21.13
C SER A 20 1.06 10.56 20.35
N ALA A 21 1.94 11.38 19.78
CA ALA A 21 3.11 10.89 19.06
C ALA A 21 4.13 10.21 20.01
N GLU A 22 4.37 10.77 21.20
CA GLU A 22 5.21 10.17 22.24
C GLU A 22 4.62 8.85 22.75
N THR A 23 3.31 8.80 22.97
CA THR A 23 2.60 7.57 23.36
C THR A 23 2.73 6.50 22.28
N LEU A 24 2.51 6.84 21.01
CA LEU A 24 2.71 5.92 19.90
C LEU A 24 4.15 5.41 19.87
N ALA A 25 5.14 6.28 20.01
CA ALA A 25 6.56 5.88 20.04
C ALA A 25 6.83 4.88 21.16
N ALA A 26 6.29 5.10 22.36
CA ALA A 26 6.44 4.17 23.49
C ALA A 26 5.80 2.80 23.24
N VAL A 27 4.60 2.77 22.66
CA VAL A 27 3.93 1.51 22.24
C VAL A 27 4.81 0.76 21.24
N LEU A 28 5.35 1.44 20.23
CA LEU A 28 6.18 0.82 19.19
C LEU A 28 7.51 0.30 19.74
N VAL A 29 8.09 1.02 20.72
CA VAL A 29 9.29 0.58 21.45
C VAL A 29 8.99 -0.66 22.28
N HIS A 30 7.84 -0.70 22.97
CA HIS A 30 7.41 -1.89 23.72
C HIS A 30 7.22 -3.10 22.80
N LEU A 31 6.51 -2.95 21.67
CA LEU A 31 6.33 -4.03 20.69
C LEU A 31 7.68 -4.55 20.14
N GLY A 32 8.62 -3.66 19.88
CA GLY A 32 9.98 -4.04 19.48
C GLY A 32 10.76 -4.75 20.60
N HIS A 33 10.52 -4.37 21.86
CA HIS A 33 11.16 -5.01 23.01
C HIS A 33 10.63 -6.44 23.22
N VAL A 34 9.33 -6.65 23.24
CA VAL A 34 8.74 -7.98 23.43
C VAL A 34 9.00 -8.92 22.25
N SER A 35 9.25 -8.39 21.05
CA SER A 35 9.69 -9.16 19.89
C SER A 35 11.20 -9.41 19.82
N GLY A 36 11.98 -8.89 20.80
CA GLY A 36 13.43 -9.06 20.88
C GLY A 36 14.26 -8.18 19.95
N GLU A 37 13.63 -7.21 19.25
CA GLU A 37 14.33 -6.31 18.31
C GLU A 37 14.93 -5.07 19.00
N VAL A 38 14.32 -4.61 20.09
CA VAL A 38 14.73 -3.39 20.81
C VAL A 38 15.15 -3.77 22.23
N PRO A 39 16.45 -3.80 22.53
CA PRO A 39 16.91 -4.01 23.89
C PRO A 39 16.61 -2.78 24.76
N LEU A 40 16.05 -2.99 25.95
CA LEU A 40 15.78 -1.94 26.94
C LEU A 40 16.40 -2.33 28.30
N ASP A 41 16.79 -1.33 29.09
CA ASP A 41 17.01 -1.52 30.49
C ASP A 41 15.69 -1.76 31.26
N ALA A 42 15.79 -2.30 32.48
CA ALA A 42 14.62 -2.71 33.24
C ALA A 42 13.66 -1.56 33.59
N GLU A 43 14.18 -0.36 33.89
CA GLU A 43 13.35 0.80 34.21
C GLU A 43 12.59 1.30 32.98
N THR A 44 13.29 1.47 31.87
CA THR A 44 12.67 1.88 30.59
C THR A 44 11.64 0.85 30.13
N ALA A 45 11.94 -0.45 30.20
CA ALA A 45 11.01 -1.53 29.84
C ALA A 45 9.73 -1.45 30.70
N LEU A 46 9.86 -1.24 32.01
CA LEU A 46 8.72 -1.09 32.91
C LEU A 46 7.82 0.10 32.51
N ARG A 47 8.42 1.27 32.17
CA ARG A 47 7.68 2.49 31.86
C ARG A 47 6.97 2.41 30.50
N VAL A 48 7.66 1.94 29.47
CA VAL A 48 7.03 1.80 28.13
C VAL A 48 5.93 0.74 28.15
N ARG A 49 6.10 -0.34 28.92
CA ARG A 49 5.07 -1.36 29.11
C ARG A 49 3.82 -0.76 29.76
N ALA A 50 3.97 -0.07 30.89
CA ALA A 50 2.85 0.52 31.62
C ALA A 50 2.06 1.51 30.75
N LEU A 51 2.75 2.31 29.92
CA LEU A 51 2.10 3.23 28.99
C LEU A 51 1.39 2.48 27.84
N ALA A 52 2.03 1.46 27.27
CA ALA A 52 1.46 0.67 26.18
C ALA A 52 0.19 -0.06 26.64
N GLU A 53 0.21 -0.74 27.79
CA GLU A 53 -0.93 -1.44 28.38
C GLU A 53 -2.10 -0.49 28.76
N ALA A 54 -1.81 0.79 29.00
CA ALA A 54 -2.84 1.79 29.30
C ALA A 54 -3.66 2.24 28.05
N VAL A 55 -3.14 2.03 26.84
CA VAL A 55 -3.73 2.55 25.60
C VAL A 55 -4.06 1.48 24.55
N VAL A 56 -3.47 0.29 24.67
CA VAL A 56 -3.67 -0.83 23.75
C VAL A 56 -3.82 -2.11 24.54
N ASP A 57 -4.82 -2.92 24.22
CA ASP A 57 -4.93 -4.28 24.72
C ASP A 57 -3.84 -5.13 24.03
N LEU A 58 -2.89 -5.60 24.80
CA LEU A 58 -1.75 -6.40 24.32
C LEU A 58 -1.83 -7.87 24.78
N ASP A 59 -2.89 -8.26 25.46
CA ASP A 59 -3.07 -9.63 25.95
C ASP A 59 -3.21 -10.61 24.78
N GLY A 60 -2.33 -11.61 24.76
CA GLY A 60 -2.34 -12.66 23.74
C GLY A 60 -1.88 -12.22 22.35
N VAL A 61 -1.27 -11.05 22.20
CA VAL A 61 -0.71 -10.59 20.91
C VAL A 61 0.45 -11.52 20.49
N ASP A 62 0.33 -12.09 19.30
CA ASP A 62 1.37 -12.92 18.70
C ASP A 62 2.68 -12.14 18.50
N PRO A 63 3.85 -12.67 18.89
CA PRO A 63 5.13 -11.98 18.76
C PRO A 63 5.47 -11.55 17.32
N GLY A 64 5.03 -12.30 16.31
CA GLY A 64 5.21 -11.94 14.90
C GLY A 64 4.36 -10.73 14.50
N VAL A 65 3.13 -10.67 15.01
CA VAL A 65 2.24 -9.50 14.85
C VAL A 65 2.84 -8.28 15.56
N ALA A 66 3.29 -8.43 16.81
CA ALA A 66 3.95 -7.36 17.56
C ALA A 66 5.17 -6.81 16.80
N ARG A 67 6.02 -7.70 16.28
CA ARG A 67 7.18 -7.35 15.46
C ARG A 67 6.76 -6.55 14.23
N ALA A 68 5.79 -7.05 13.46
CA ALA A 68 5.34 -6.42 12.23
C ALA A 68 4.74 -5.03 12.49
N GLN A 69 3.84 -4.89 13.47
CA GLN A 69 3.20 -3.61 13.80
C GLN A 69 4.20 -2.61 14.40
N GLY A 70 5.09 -3.07 15.29
CA GLY A 70 6.14 -2.24 15.85
C GLY A 70 7.08 -1.68 14.79
N ALA A 71 7.50 -2.51 13.86
CA ALA A 71 8.36 -2.14 12.74
C ALA A 71 7.68 -1.16 11.77
N MET A 72 6.44 -1.44 11.36
CA MET A 72 5.65 -0.56 10.50
C MET A 72 5.46 0.82 11.13
N GLY A 73 5.03 0.86 12.39
CA GLY A 73 4.81 2.13 13.08
C GLY A 73 6.09 2.97 13.21
N ARG A 74 7.23 2.34 13.54
CA ARG A 74 8.53 3.03 13.59
C ARG A 74 8.92 3.62 12.22
N ALA A 75 8.71 2.86 11.14
CA ALA A 75 8.96 3.36 9.78
C ALA A 75 8.08 4.57 9.43
N MET A 76 6.80 4.54 9.82
CA MET A 76 5.87 5.65 9.59
C MET A 76 6.26 6.89 10.41
N LEU A 77 6.66 6.73 11.67
CA LEU A 77 7.15 7.85 12.49
C LEU A 77 8.45 8.45 11.92
N ALA A 78 9.38 7.60 11.47
CA ALA A 78 10.61 8.07 10.85
C ALA A 78 10.34 8.89 9.58
N GLN A 79 9.40 8.45 8.74
CA GLN A 79 8.97 9.21 7.55
C GLN A 79 8.28 10.53 7.93
N ALA A 80 7.45 10.55 8.98
CA ALA A 80 6.82 11.77 9.45
C ALA A 80 7.85 12.78 9.98
N ALA A 81 8.86 12.30 10.72
CA ALA A 81 9.96 13.13 11.22
C ALA A 81 10.81 13.70 10.06
N ALA A 82 11.16 12.87 9.07
CA ALA A 82 11.89 13.32 7.87
C ALA A 82 11.09 14.39 7.11
N PHE A 83 9.79 14.18 6.91
CA PHE A 83 8.92 15.18 6.29
C PHE A 83 8.90 16.50 7.08
N SER A 84 8.83 16.44 8.41
CA SER A 84 8.86 17.65 9.25
C SER A 84 10.18 18.44 9.12
N ALA A 85 11.30 17.73 8.90
CA ALA A 85 12.61 18.34 8.74
C ALA A 85 12.83 18.95 7.34
N THR A 86 12.34 18.27 6.30
CA THR A 86 12.58 18.62 4.88
C THR A 86 11.29 18.49 4.04
N PRO A 87 10.27 19.38 4.29
CA PRO A 87 8.94 19.23 3.71
C PRO A 87 8.87 19.39 2.17
N ASN A 88 9.86 20.06 1.59
CA ASN A 88 9.92 20.33 0.15
C ASN A 88 10.87 19.39 -0.61
N GLU A 89 11.50 18.45 0.05
CA GLU A 89 12.30 17.46 -0.66
C GLU A 89 11.37 16.60 -1.53
N PRO A 90 11.69 16.46 -2.83
CA PRO A 90 10.91 15.58 -3.68
C PRO A 90 10.94 14.17 -3.11
N SER A 91 9.80 13.51 -3.14
CA SER A 91 9.72 12.09 -2.83
C SER A 91 10.55 11.33 -3.87
N THR A 92 11.77 11.02 -3.51
CA THR A 92 12.59 10.12 -4.31
C THR A 92 12.50 8.74 -3.68
N TRP A 93 12.25 7.73 -4.49
CA TRP A 93 12.42 6.34 -4.08
C TRP A 93 13.91 6.05 -3.92
N ALA A 94 14.54 6.73 -2.95
CA ALA A 94 15.96 6.58 -2.61
C ALA A 94 16.17 5.66 -1.40
N ILE A 95 15.12 5.02 -0.90
CA ILE A 95 15.18 4.14 0.26
C ILE A 95 15.93 2.87 -0.14
N THR A 96 17.04 2.63 0.55
CA THR A 96 17.88 1.44 0.36
C THR A 96 17.89 0.53 1.58
N ASP A 97 17.39 0.99 2.73
CA ASP A 97 17.30 0.19 3.95
C ASP A 97 16.32 -0.99 3.73
N PRO A 98 16.82 -2.24 3.76
CA PRO A 98 16.00 -3.41 3.50
C PRO A 98 14.83 -3.55 4.47
N PHE A 99 15.03 -3.17 5.73
CA PHE A 99 13.98 -3.26 6.75
C PHE A 99 12.85 -2.29 6.44
N VAL A 100 13.16 -1.04 6.08
CA VAL A 100 12.16 -0.03 5.71
C VAL A 100 11.40 -0.46 4.45
N LEU A 101 12.10 -0.93 3.42
CA LEU A 101 11.49 -1.43 2.19
C LEU A 101 10.53 -2.60 2.47
N GLN A 102 10.93 -3.58 3.29
CA GLN A 102 10.09 -4.70 3.67
C GLN A 102 8.83 -4.26 4.43
N MET A 103 8.97 -3.27 5.31
CA MET A 103 7.82 -2.76 6.08
C MET A 103 6.83 -2.01 5.20
N LEU A 104 7.30 -1.19 4.28
CA LEU A 104 6.44 -0.47 3.33
C LEU A 104 5.69 -1.43 2.40
N GLY A 105 6.35 -2.48 1.92
CA GLY A 105 5.74 -3.45 1.02
C GLY A 105 4.66 -4.32 1.67
N ARG A 106 4.80 -4.66 2.95
CA ARG A 106 3.81 -5.54 3.65
C ARG A 106 2.40 -4.99 3.64
N GLY A 107 2.23 -3.67 3.68
CA GLY A 107 0.90 -3.04 3.66
C GLY A 107 0.10 -3.30 2.39
N SER A 108 0.77 -3.58 1.27
CA SER A 108 0.11 -3.81 -0.03
C SER A 108 -0.48 -5.21 -0.17
N SER A 109 0.04 -6.22 0.55
CA SER A 109 -0.35 -7.63 0.38
C SER A 109 -1.85 -7.88 0.59
N ALA A 110 -2.50 -7.13 1.48
CA ALA A 110 -3.93 -7.26 1.75
C ALA A 110 -4.82 -6.92 0.55
N PHE A 111 -4.33 -6.14 -0.43
CA PHE A 111 -5.11 -5.83 -1.62
C PHE A 111 -5.42 -7.05 -2.49
N ALA A 112 -4.58 -8.09 -2.48
CA ALA A 112 -4.87 -9.33 -3.20
C ALA A 112 -6.17 -9.98 -2.69
N ALA A 113 -6.27 -10.22 -1.38
CA ALA A 113 -7.47 -10.79 -0.76
C ALA A 113 -8.71 -9.91 -0.97
N ILE A 114 -8.55 -8.58 -0.96
CA ILE A 114 -9.65 -7.63 -1.20
C ILE A 114 -10.11 -7.70 -2.65
N ILE A 115 -9.19 -7.65 -3.62
CA ILE A 115 -9.56 -7.70 -5.04
C ILE A 115 -10.21 -9.04 -5.36
N VAL A 116 -9.59 -10.15 -4.96
CA VAL A 116 -10.08 -11.49 -5.28
C VAL A 116 -11.31 -11.87 -4.46
N GLY A 117 -11.33 -11.56 -3.16
CA GLY A 117 -12.37 -12.00 -2.24
C GLY A 117 -13.55 -11.02 -2.05
N GLN A 118 -13.37 -9.73 -2.33
CA GLN A 118 -14.41 -8.74 -2.06
C GLN A 118 -14.87 -7.96 -3.29
N ILE A 119 -13.95 -7.59 -4.21
CA ILE A 119 -14.28 -6.78 -5.39
C ILE A 119 -14.73 -7.69 -6.53
N ALA A 120 -13.89 -8.64 -6.92
CA ALA A 120 -14.16 -9.51 -8.08
C ALA A 120 -15.50 -10.26 -7.98
N PRO A 121 -15.96 -10.78 -6.82
CA PRO A 121 -17.26 -11.44 -6.73
C PRO A 121 -18.48 -10.52 -6.94
N ARG A 122 -18.28 -9.21 -6.84
CA ARG A 122 -19.34 -8.20 -7.02
C ARG A 122 -19.39 -7.65 -8.46
N VAL A 123 -18.44 -8.05 -9.28
CA VAL A 123 -18.25 -7.51 -10.64
C VAL A 123 -18.39 -8.65 -11.63
N ALA A 124 -19.37 -8.55 -12.52
CA ALA A 124 -19.70 -9.63 -13.47
C ALA A 124 -18.51 -10.03 -14.34
N GLY A 125 -18.18 -11.32 -14.34
CA GLY A 125 -17.09 -11.90 -15.14
C GLY A 125 -15.68 -11.71 -14.57
N PHE A 126 -15.51 -10.97 -13.47
CA PHE A 126 -14.17 -10.70 -12.94
C PHE A 126 -13.61 -11.92 -12.19
N SER A 127 -14.40 -12.52 -11.29
CA SER A 127 -13.96 -13.75 -10.58
C SER A 127 -13.67 -14.90 -11.54
N GLU A 128 -14.55 -15.10 -12.52
CA GLU A 128 -14.40 -16.13 -13.55
C GLU A 128 -13.11 -15.93 -14.34
N ARG A 129 -12.80 -14.68 -14.68
CA ARG A 129 -11.57 -14.34 -15.41
C ARG A 129 -10.32 -14.67 -14.60
N LEU A 130 -10.30 -14.33 -13.31
CA LEU A 130 -9.16 -14.60 -12.43
C LEU A 130 -8.99 -16.10 -12.11
N ALA A 131 -10.08 -16.88 -12.16
CA ALA A 131 -10.05 -18.32 -11.90
C ALA A 131 -9.58 -19.15 -13.09
N MET A 132 -9.41 -18.56 -14.29
CA MET A 132 -8.96 -19.30 -15.47
C MET A 132 -7.58 -19.89 -15.28
N GLU A 133 -7.37 -21.09 -15.83
CA GLU A 133 -6.04 -21.70 -15.88
C GLU A 133 -5.10 -20.82 -16.71
N GLY A 134 -3.92 -20.53 -16.16
CA GLY A 134 -2.94 -19.65 -16.79
C GLY A 134 -3.34 -18.17 -16.81
N ALA A 135 -4.27 -17.75 -15.95
CA ALA A 135 -4.55 -16.33 -15.72
C ALA A 135 -3.25 -15.59 -15.39
N ARG A 136 -3.12 -14.34 -15.89
CA ARG A 136 -1.92 -13.53 -15.69
C ARG A 136 -2.25 -12.24 -14.95
N VAL A 137 -1.45 -11.92 -13.95
CA VAL A 137 -1.56 -10.69 -13.15
C VAL A 137 -0.29 -9.85 -13.33
N LEU A 138 -0.46 -8.55 -13.57
CA LEU A 138 0.64 -7.58 -13.55
C LEU A 138 0.55 -6.74 -12.27
N ASP A 139 1.65 -6.67 -11.54
CA ASP A 139 1.83 -5.80 -10.37
C ASP A 139 2.79 -4.66 -10.72
N VAL A 140 2.25 -3.45 -10.94
CA VAL A 140 3.02 -2.26 -11.31
C VAL A 140 3.50 -1.53 -10.06
N GLY A 141 4.82 -1.39 -9.95
CA GLY A 141 5.47 -0.91 -8.72
C GLY A 141 5.56 -2.03 -7.69
N VAL A 142 6.01 -3.21 -8.11
CA VAL A 142 6.00 -4.44 -7.31
C VAL A 142 6.79 -4.33 -5.99
N GLY A 143 7.72 -3.39 -5.89
CA GLY A 143 8.52 -3.16 -4.70
C GLY A 143 9.23 -4.43 -4.23
N VAL A 144 8.95 -4.85 -2.99
CA VAL A 144 9.53 -6.06 -2.39
C VAL A 144 8.75 -7.35 -2.70
N GLY A 145 7.78 -7.30 -3.62
CA GLY A 145 7.03 -8.46 -4.10
C GLY A 145 5.90 -8.94 -3.19
N ALA A 146 5.57 -8.22 -2.13
CA ALA A 146 4.59 -8.68 -1.14
C ALA A 146 3.18 -8.86 -1.74
N LEU A 147 2.73 -7.95 -2.59
CA LEU A 147 1.44 -8.06 -3.27
C LEU A 147 1.46 -9.14 -4.35
N ALA A 148 2.53 -9.21 -5.14
CA ALA A 148 2.68 -10.26 -6.15
C ALA A 148 2.63 -11.68 -5.54
N ILE A 149 3.31 -11.89 -4.40
CA ILE A 149 3.25 -13.14 -3.62
C ILE A 149 1.82 -13.39 -3.13
N ALA A 150 1.14 -12.36 -2.61
CA ALA A 150 -0.23 -12.48 -2.14
C ALA A 150 -1.19 -12.86 -3.29
N PHE A 151 -1.09 -12.24 -4.46
CA PHE A 151 -1.86 -12.65 -5.64
C PHE A 151 -1.61 -14.10 -6.05
N ALA A 152 -0.36 -14.55 -6.03
CA ALA A 152 -0.03 -15.94 -6.36
C ALA A 152 -0.63 -16.93 -5.35
N ASN A 153 -0.78 -16.54 -4.09
CA ASN A 153 -1.42 -17.37 -3.05
C ASN A 153 -2.96 -17.38 -3.20
N GLU A 154 -3.58 -16.24 -3.46
CA GLU A 154 -5.04 -16.14 -3.67
C GLU A 154 -5.48 -16.78 -5.00
N LEU A 155 -4.62 -16.81 -6.00
CA LEU A 155 -4.89 -17.30 -7.35
C LEU A 155 -3.91 -18.45 -7.70
N PRO A 156 -4.18 -19.67 -7.26
CA PRO A 156 -3.21 -20.78 -7.40
C PRO A 156 -2.90 -21.18 -8.85
N ASN A 157 -3.78 -20.87 -9.79
CA ASN A 157 -3.60 -21.13 -11.22
C ASN A 157 -3.00 -19.96 -12.01
N ALA A 158 -2.78 -18.80 -11.35
CA ALA A 158 -2.27 -17.62 -12.01
C ALA A 158 -0.74 -17.55 -12.00
N ARG A 159 -0.21 -16.84 -13.01
CA ARG A 159 1.15 -16.32 -13.04
C ARG A 159 1.16 -14.83 -12.78
N VAL A 160 2.08 -14.37 -11.96
CA VAL A 160 2.21 -12.95 -11.60
C VAL A 160 3.52 -12.41 -12.16
N VAL A 161 3.43 -11.28 -12.84
CA VAL A 161 4.60 -10.51 -13.27
C VAL A 161 4.60 -9.21 -12.48
N GLY A 162 5.70 -8.90 -11.80
CA GLY A 162 5.90 -7.65 -11.11
C GLY A 162 6.94 -6.80 -11.84
N ILE A 163 6.67 -5.51 -12.03
CA ILE A 163 7.62 -4.57 -12.61
C ILE A 163 7.94 -3.45 -11.64
N ASP A 164 9.20 -3.04 -11.59
CA ASP A 164 9.68 -1.89 -10.81
C ASP A 164 10.97 -1.34 -11.42
N VAL A 165 11.26 -0.08 -11.18
CA VAL A 165 12.52 0.55 -11.61
C VAL A 165 13.60 0.50 -10.52
N TRP A 166 13.21 0.24 -9.25
CA TRP A 166 14.07 0.36 -8.07
C TRP A 166 14.73 -0.97 -7.71
N GLU A 167 15.99 -1.14 -8.14
CA GLU A 167 16.72 -2.40 -7.96
C GLU A 167 16.88 -2.85 -6.49
N PRO A 168 17.10 -1.97 -5.49
CA PRO A 168 17.14 -2.41 -4.09
C PRO A 168 15.86 -3.13 -3.63
N ALA A 169 14.69 -2.69 -4.07
CA ALA A 169 13.42 -3.35 -3.77
C ALA A 169 13.28 -4.67 -4.54
N LEU A 170 13.64 -4.70 -5.82
CA LEU A 170 13.60 -5.91 -6.65
C LEU A 170 14.53 -7.01 -6.14
N ALA A 171 15.69 -6.67 -5.60
CA ALA A 171 16.58 -7.65 -4.96
C ALA A 171 15.90 -8.34 -3.76
N LEU A 172 15.16 -7.56 -2.94
CA LEU A 172 14.36 -8.11 -1.85
C LEU A 172 13.17 -8.92 -2.37
N ALA A 173 12.51 -8.46 -3.45
CA ALA A 173 11.40 -9.20 -4.06
C ALA A 173 11.83 -10.60 -4.50
N ARG A 174 12.96 -10.73 -5.18
CA ARG A 174 13.49 -12.05 -5.60
C ARG A 174 13.75 -12.95 -4.40
N SER A 175 14.34 -12.41 -3.33
CA SER A 175 14.58 -13.14 -2.10
C SER A 175 13.27 -13.59 -1.41
N ASN A 176 12.27 -12.71 -1.37
CA ASN A 176 10.96 -13.01 -0.77
C ASN A 176 10.20 -14.07 -1.59
N ILE A 177 10.24 -14.00 -2.91
CA ILE A 177 9.61 -14.96 -3.82
C ILE A 177 10.25 -16.34 -3.64
N ALA A 178 11.59 -16.42 -3.60
CA ALA A 178 12.32 -17.65 -3.35
C ALA A 178 11.99 -18.23 -1.96
N ALA A 179 11.96 -17.40 -0.92
CA ALA A 179 11.57 -17.81 0.42
C ALA A 179 10.12 -18.32 0.51
N ALA A 180 9.24 -17.85 -0.39
CA ALA A 180 7.87 -18.33 -0.50
C ALA A 180 7.73 -19.59 -1.40
N GLY A 181 8.78 -20.02 -2.11
CA GLY A 181 8.74 -21.13 -3.06
C GLY A 181 7.86 -20.85 -4.28
N LEU A 182 7.87 -19.61 -4.78
CA LEU A 182 6.96 -19.15 -5.83
C LEU A 182 7.68 -18.75 -7.14
N GLU A 183 8.96 -19.11 -7.30
CA GLU A 183 9.79 -18.73 -8.46
C GLU A 183 9.19 -19.20 -9.80
N ASP A 184 8.45 -20.30 -9.80
CA ASP A 184 7.80 -20.85 -11.00
C ASP A 184 6.55 -20.06 -11.42
N ARG A 185 5.99 -19.22 -10.52
CA ARG A 185 4.72 -18.50 -10.74
C ARG A 185 4.80 -16.99 -10.60
N VAL A 186 5.84 -16.47 -9.95
CA VAL A 186 6.05 -15.03 -9.74
C VAL A 186 7.38 -14.62 -10.32
N GLU A 187 7.33 -13.81 -11.36
CA GLU A 187 8.49 -13.19 -12.02
C GLU A 187 8.56 -11.72 -11.65
N VAL A 188 9.76 -11.18 -11.38
CA VAL A 188 9.97 -9.74 -11.22
C VAL A 188 10.99 -9.22 -12.24
N ARG A 189 10.65 -8.11 -12.87
CA ARG A 189 11.44 -7.48 -13.94
C ARG A 189 11.78 -6.05 -13.56
N ARG A 190 13.01 -5.64 -13.90
CA ARG A 190 13.40 -4.23 -13.82
C ARG A 190 12.94 -3.53 -15.09
N GLU A 191 11.74 -2.99 -15.07
CA GLU A 191 11.13 -2.32 -16.21
C GLU A 191 10.39 -1.04 -15.79
N ASP A 192 10.42 -0.03 -16.65
CA ASP A 192 9.69 1.22 -16.49
C ASP A 192 8.30 1.06 -17.13
N VAL A 193 7.26 1.33 -16.35
CA VAL A 193 5.87 1.24 -16.80
C VAL A 193 5.57 2.14 -18.00
N ALA A 194 6.30 3.24 -18.17
CA ALA A 194 6.14 4.15 -19.31
C ALA A 194 6.58 3.52 -20.65
N THR A 195 7.47 2.52 -20.61
CA THR A 195 7.96 1.80 -21.80
C THR A 195 7.58 0.33 -21.81
N PHE A 196 6.86 -0.12 -20.77
CA PHE A 196 6.44 -1.50 -20.62
C PHE A 196 5.58 -1.98 -21.78
N LEU A 197 5.84 -3.20 -22.23
CA LEU A 197 5.04 -3.89 -23.23
C LEU A 197 5.15 -5.41 -23.01
N ASP A 198 4.01 -6.07 -22.84
CA ASP A 198 3.95 -7.52 -22.78
C ASP A 198 2.92 -8.04 -23.80
N PRO A 199 3.36 -8.76 -24.87
CA PRO A 199 2.47 -9.17 -25.95
C PRO A 199 1.46 -10.27 -25.55
N GLU A 200 1.73 -11.00 -24.47
CA GLU A 200 0.81 -12.03 -23.98
C GLU A 200 -0.37 -11.43 -23.22
N GLY A 201 -0.21 -10.22 -22.70
CA GLY A 201 -1.22 -9.50 -21.95
C GLY A 201 -1.59 -10.11 -20.60
N PHE A 202 -2.44 -9.42 -19.84
CA PHE A 202 -2.82 -9.75 -18.47
C PHE A 202 -4.33 -9.78 -18.29
N ASP A 203 -4.80 -10.64 -17.41
CA ASP A 203 -6.19 -10.73 -17.01
C ASP A 203 -6.55 -9.73 -15.91
N LEU A 204 -5.53 -9.35 -15.09
CA LEU A 204 -5.57 -8.27 -14.12
C LEU A 204 -4.29 -7.46 -14.18
N VAL A 205 -4.42 -6.15 -14.20
CA VAL A 205 -3.31 -5.20 -13.97
C VAL A 205 -3.61 -4.43 -12.70
N TRP A 206 -2.72 -4.52 -11.71
CA TRP A 206 -2.72 -3.64 -10.55
C TRP A 206 -1.85 -2.43 -10.79
N PHE A 207 -2.40 -1.24 -10.61
CA PHE A 207 -1.70 0.03 -10.76
C PHE A 207 -1.74 0.82 -9.45
N ALA A 208 -0.61 0.90 -8.77
CA ALA A 208 -0.48 1.55 -7.46
C ALA A 208 -0.33 3.08 -7.62
N GLY A 209 -1.42 3.78 -7.99
CA GLY A 209 -1.43 5.20 -8.37
C GLY A 209 -0.61 6.13 -7.46
N PRO A 210 -0.73 6.10 -6.13
CA PRO A 210 0.04 6.98 -5.24
C PRO A 210 1.56 6.84 -5.35
N PHE A 211 2.05 5.71 -5.85
CA PHE A 211 3.48 5.38 -5.90
C PHE A 211 4.09 5.51 -7.30
N ILE A 212 3.29 5.80 -8.31
CA ILE A 212 3.76 6.05 -9.67
C ILE A 212 3.89 7.57 -9.87
N PRO A 213 5.08 8.09 -10.25
CA PRO A 213 5.28 9.53 -10.42
C PRO A 213 4.26 10.15 -11.37
N GLY A 214 3.73 11.32 -11.01
CA GLY A 214 2.68 12.00 -11.79
C GLY A 214 3.08 12.28 -13.25
N SER A 215 4.37 12.49 -13.52
CA SER A 215 4.90 12.64 -14.88
C SER A 215 4.90 11.34 -15.70
N VAL A 216 4.88 10.18 -15.04
CA VAL A 216 4.92 8.85 -15.66
C VAL A 216 3.52 8.27 -15.83
N GLN A 217 2.59 8.60 -14.92
CA GLN A 217 1.26 8.00 -14.89
C GLN A 217 0.51 8.02 -16.22
N PRO A 218 0.40 9.14 -16.97
CA PRO A 218 -0.38 9.17 -18.21
C PRO A 218 0.12 8.14 -19.22
N THR A 219 1.42 8.07 -19.45
CA THR A 219 2.01 7.11 -20.39
C THR A 219 1.95 5.69 -19.83
N GLY A 220 2.28 5.51 -18.56
CA GLY A 220 2.25 4.20 -17.88
C GLY A 220 0.85 3.60 -17.86
N LEU A 221 -0.20 4.40 -17.63
CA LEU A 221 -1.57 3.93 -17.66
C LEU A 221 -1.96 3.42 -19.06
N VAL A 222 -1.61 4.16 -20.12
CA VAL A 222 -1.85 3.72 -21.51
C VAL A 222 -1.18 2.36 -21.76
N ARG A 223 0.08 2.20 -21.36
CA ARG A 223 0.81 0.92 -21.50
C ARG A 223 0.16 -0.21 -20.71
N CYS A 224 -0.32 0.09 -19.50
CA CYS A 224 -1.05 -0.87 -18.68
C CYS A 224 -2.36 -1.31 -19.35
N VAL A 225 -3.15 -0.37 -19.88
CA VAL A 225 -4.41 -0.69 -20.59
C VAL A 225 -4.14 -1.47 -21.88
N GLU A 226 -3.09 -1.13 -22.63
CA GLU A 226 -2.67 -1.91 -23.81
C GLU A 226 -2.34 -3.36 -23.41
N SER A 227 -1.70 -3.57 -22.27
CA SER A 227 -1.31 -4.88 -21.76
C SER A 227 -2.47 -5.67 -21.11
N VAL A 228 -3.63 -5.06 -20.84
CA VAL A 228 -4.81 -5.81 -20.41
C VAL A 228 -5.35 -6.60 -21.61
N ARG A 229 -5.69 -7.88 -21.42
CA ARG A 229 -6.37 -8.69 -22.43
C ARG A 229 -7.83 -8.22 -22.62
N THR A 230 -8.42 -8.44 -23.79
CA THR A 230 -9.86 -8.27 -23.98
C THR A 230 -10.64 -9.05 -22.91
N GLY A 231 -11.57 -8.38 -22.22
CA GLY A 231 -12.32 -8.92 -21.08
C GLY A 231 -11.53 -8.96 -19.76
N GLY A 232 -10.27 -8.54 -19.75
CA GLY A 232 -9.45 -8.40 -18.53
C GLY A 232 -9.72 -7.08 -17.81
N TRP A 233 -9.10 -6.90 -16.66
CA TRP A 233 -9.37 -5.80 -15.73
C TRP A 233 -8.10 -5.01 -15.38
N LEU A 234 -8.27 -3.71 -15.19
CA LEU A 234 -7.29 -2.87 -14.52
C LEU A 234 -7.89 -2.42 -13.18
N ALA A 235 -7.10 -2.53 -12.12
CA ALA A 235 -7.42 -2.07 -10.78
C ALA A 235 -6.42 -0.96 -10.37
N TYR A 236 -6.92 0.27 -10.24
CA TYR A 236 -6.16 1.43 -9.80
C TYR A 236 -6.34 1.61 -8.30
N GLY A 237 -5.26 1.50 -7.54
CA GLY A 237 -5.25 1.76 -6.10
C GLY A 237 -5.01 3.24 -5.80
N ALA A 238 -5.77 3.79 -4.85
CA ALA A 238 -5.60 5.16 -4.34
C ALA A 238 -5.81 5.20 -2.82
N PHE A 239 -5.23 6.20 -2.14
CA PHE A 239 -5.66 6.52 -0.78
C PHE A 239 -7.05 7.16 -0.83
N SER A 240 -7.86 6.91 0.20
CA SER A 240 -9.20 7.46 0.35
C SER A 240 -9.31 8.06 1.75
N GLY A 241 -10.01 9.17 1.90
CA GLY A 241 -10.27 9.78 3.20
C GLY A 241 -11.60 9.37 3.81
N GLY A 242 -12.44 8.65 3.05
CA GLY A 242 -13.82 8.47 3.46
C GLY A 242 -14.52 9.82 3.71
N GLU A 243 -15.30 9.90 4.78
CA GLU A 243 -16.03 11.12 5.18
C GLU A 243 -15.23 12.05 6.12
N ASP A 244 -14.07 11.60 6.63
CA ASP A 244 -13.23 12.40 7.55
C ASP A 244 -12.26 13.31 6.76
N PRO A 245 -12.41 14.65 6.84
CA PRO A 245 -11.56 15.57 6.10
C PRO A 245 -10.06 15.49 6.48
N ALA A 246 -9.76 15.19 7.75
CA ALA A 246 -8.37 15.07 8.19
C ALA A 246 -7.71 13.81 7.65
N ILE A 247 -8.44 12.70 7.62
CA ILE A 247 -7.97 11.44 7.03
C ILE A 247 -7.81 11.60 5.52
N SER A 248 -8.73 12.30 4.85
CA SER A 248 -8.63 12.63 3.42
C SER A 248 -7.36 13.42 3.12
N ALA A 249 -7.15 14.54 3.83
CA ALA A 249 -5.96 15.36 3.67
C ALA A 249 -4.66 14.61 3.96
N LEU A 250 -4.66 13.67 4.92
CA LEU A 250 -3.53 12.81 5.20
C LEU A 250 -3.26 11.83 4.03
N GLY A 251 -4.29 11.30 3.40
CA GLY A 251 -4.19 10.46 2.20
C GLY A 251 -3.56 11.23 1.02
N ASP A 252 -4.01 12.46 0.80
CA ASP A 252 -3.47 13.36 -0.23
C ASP A 252 -1.99 13.66 0.04
N LEU A 253 -1.64 13.99 1.29
CA LEU A 253 -0.25 14.25 1.68
C LEU A 253 0.64 13.01 1.48
N ARG A 254 0.14 11.82 1.80
CA ARG A 254 0.85 10.57 1.56
C ARG A 254 1.08 10.32 0.06
N THR A 255 0.07 10.59 -0.76
CA THR A 255 0.18 10.51 -2.23
C THR A 255 1.28 11.41 -2.76
N LEU A 256 1.26 12.71 -2.37
CA LEU A 256 2.29 13.67 -2.77
C LEU A 256 3.69 13.22 -2.34
N ARG A 257 3.84 12.76 -1.11
CA ARG A 257 5.12 12.27 -0.57
C ARG A 257 5.59 10.99 -1.25
N SER A 258 4.70 10.22 -1.84
CA SER A 258 5.03 9.02 -2.62
C SER A 258 5.32 9.35 -4.09
N GLY A 259 5.16 10.62 -4.51
CA GLY A 259 5.44 11.09 -5.87
C GLY A 259 4.26 10.98 -6.83
N GLY A 260 3.14 10.40 -6.40
CA GLY A 260 1.93 10.29 -7.20
C GLY A 260 1.13 11.59 -7.26
N PRO A 261 0.25 11.76 -8.24
CA PRO A 261 -0.69 12.87 -8.30
C PRO A 261 -1.85 12.64 -7.33
N VAL A 262 -2.29 13.71 -6.67
CA VAL A 262 -3.53 13.72 -5.89
C VAL A 262 -4.68 13.82 -6.88
N LEU A 263 -5.47 12.76 -6.98
CA LEU A 263 -6.62 12.67 -7.88
C LEU A 263 -7.88 12.36 -7.08
N THR A 264 -8.96 13.03 -7.42
CA THR A 264 -10.30 12.68 -6.94
C THR A 264 -10.77 11.37 -7.57
N THR A 265 -11.74 10.71 -6.97
CA THR A 265 -12.35 9.51 -7.56
C THR A 265 -12.89 9.77 -8.95
N HIS A 266 -13.52 10.93 -9.16
CA HIS A 266 -14.07 11.32 -10.45
C HIS A 266 -12.98 11.47 -11.52
N GLU A 267 -11.85 12.06 -11.17
CA GLU A 267 -10.70 12.18 -12.08
C GLU A 267 -10.11 10.82 -12.43
N ILE A 268 -10.01 9.90 -11.46
CA ILE A 268 -9.53 8.54 -11.72
C ILE A 268 -10.51 7.81 -12.67
N ILE A 269 -11.81 7.86 -12.40
CA ILE A 269 -12.84 7.25 -13.27
C ILE A 269 -12.74 7.83 -14.68
N THR A 270 -12.72 9.16 -14.81
CA THR A 270 -12.61 9.85 -16.12
C THR A 270 -11.33 9.44 -16.86
N MET A 271 -10.22 9.29 -16.15
CA MET A 271 -8.94 8.87 -16.73
C MET A 271 -9.00 7.42 -17.24
N LEU A 272 -9.64 6.50 -16.51
CA LEU A 272 -9.79 5.11 -16.92
C LEU A 272 -10.77 4.96 -18.11
N ASP A 273 -11.89 5.70 -18.10
CA ASP A 273 -12.84 5.77 -19.23
C ASP A 273 -12.15 6.31 -20.50
N ALA A 274 -11.39 7.42 -20.35
CA ALA A 274 -10.65 8.01 -21.45
C ALA A 274 -9.55 7.08 -22.02
N ALA A 275 -9.02 6.18 -21.19
CA ALA A 275 -8.07 5.15 -21.61
C ALA A 275 -8.76 3.98 -22.34
N GLY A 276 -10.07 3.99 -22.49
CA GLY A 276 -10.86 2.99 -23.23
C GLY A 276 -11.34 1.80 -22.40
N LEU A 277 -11.28 1.89 -21.07
CA LEU A 277 -11.91 0.91 -20.20
C LEU A 277 -13.42 1.17 -20.08
N VAL A 278 -14.17 0.12 -19.82
CA VAL A 278 -15.63 0.16 -19.59
C VAL A 278 -15.94 -0.44 -18.21
N ASP A 279 -17.19 -0.31 -17.78
CA ASP A 279 -17.66 -0.81 -16.48
C ASP A 279 -16.81 -0.25 -15.30
N VAL A 280 -16.38 1.03 -15.42
CA VAL A 280 -15.51 1.67 -14.45
C VAL A 280 -16.28 1.96 -13.16
N GLN A 281 -15.78 1.45 -12.04
CA GLN A 281 -16.40 1.61 -10.72
C GLN A 281 -15.38 1.72 -9.60
N ALA A 282 -15.74 2.45 -8.55
CA ALA A 282 -14.92 2.66 -7.37
C ALA A 282 -15.46 1.85 -6.18
N THR A 283 -14.56 1.25 -5.42
CA THR A 283 -14.86 0.52 -4.18
C THR A 283 -13.97 1.03 -3.06
N ASP A 284 -14.57 1.51 -1.98
CA ASP A 284 -13.84 1.87 -0.76
C ASP A 284 -13.44 0.63 0.04
N VAL A 285 -12.23 0.67 0.57
CA VAL A 285 -11.60 -0.44 1.25
C VAL A 285 -11.05 0.02 2.59
N ALA A 286 -11.43 -0.67 3.66
CA ALA A 286 -10.94 -0.41 5.01
C ALA A 286 -9.73 -1.32 5.32
N LEU A 287 -8.52 -0.77 5.19
CA LEU A 287 -7.25 -1.47 5.43
C LEU A 287 -6.41 -0.83 6.56
N GLY A 288 -7.05 -0.32 7.59
CA GLY A 288 -6.34 0.48 8.61
C GLY A 288 -5.98 1.89 8.11
N ILE A 289 -5.59 2.02 6.84
CA ILE A 289 -5.55 3.29 6.12
C ILE A 289 -6.66 3.22 5.08
N PRO A 290 -7.65 4.14 5.12
CA PRO A 290 -8.71 4.16 4.13
C PRO A 290 -8.13 4.23 2.71
N SER A 291 -8.56 3.31 1.88
CA SER A 291 -8.08 3.15 0.52
C SER A 291 -9.26 2.99 -0.44
N ARG A 292 -9.03 3.23 -1.71
CA ARG A 292 -10.02 3.05 -2.78
C ARG A 292 -9.38 2.26 -3.92
N VAL A 293 -10.15 1.35 -4.46
CA VAL A 293 -9.78 0.64 -5.69
C VAL A 293 -10.79 1.03 -6.76
N VAL A 294 -10.31 1.57 -7.86
CA VAL A 294 -11.12 1.86 -9.05
C VAL A 294 -10.80 0.79 -10.08
N THR A 295 -11.81 0.01 -10.49
CA THR A 295 -11.64 -1.05 -11.48
C THR A 295 -12.29 -0.67 -12.79
N GLY A 296 -11.69 -1.08 -13.91
CA GLY A 296 -12.26 -0.93 -15.24
C GLY A 296 -11.90 -2.14 -16.10
N ARG A 297 -12.83 -2.55 -17.00
CA ARG A 297 -12.69 -3.71 -17.87
C ARG A 297 -12.29 -3.27 -19.29
N LYS A 298 -11.36 -3.98 -19.90
CA LYS A 298 -11.06 -3.82 -21.33
C LYS A 298 -12.15 -4.49 -22.18
N PRO A 299 -12.79 -3.75 -23.09
CA PRO A 299 -13.87 -4.31 -23.94
C PRO A 299 -13.41 -5.42 -24.86
#